data_1968fb1193ab45e7cc67f1b692f53ff5
#
_entry.id   1968fb1193ab45e7cc67f1b692f53ff5
#
_cell.length_a   1.000
_cell.length_b   1.000
_cell.length_c   1.000
_cell.angle_alpha   90.00
_cell.angle_beta   90.00
_cell.angle_gamma   90.00
#
_symmetry.space_group_name_H-M   'P 1'
#
loop_
_entity.id
_entity.type
_entity.pdbx_description
1 polymer ?
#
loop_
_entity_poly.entity_id
_entity_poly.type
_entity_poly.pdbx_seq_one_letter_code
_entity_poly.pdbx_strand_id
1 'polypeptide(L)'
;VDIKNHKCIVCKKRASYGIPCNLPSRCVSCKEDGMISNPRKKCLIKDCKKTAMYGSKIPIHCEIHHNDNDIYLVERKCSKCDKIDVLIDGLCVNFCCMVEKAKDIKKHQKIKEKRVLNIISAEYRKPDEYNKRIDRSCGGKESEEKEIVFDFDTHQVHVEVDEKQHKSYCKLGEFNRMNNIYMEAGGIPILFIRYNPDNYYENGKKIDIPQAKREELLIKWLKYYENIDNLPYNLAVHYLYYNDCNEKKCYEIDPYEMFEKSCDKCNNTFYIKELFEEHLIICR
;
A
#
# COMPACT_ATOMS: atom_id res chain seq x y z
N VAL A 1 31.48 -11.82 -10.89
CA VAL A 1 31.04 -10.75 -9.97
C VAL A 1 29.58 -10.53 -10.21
N ASP A 2 28.75 -10.86 -9.23
CA ASP A 2 27.29 -10.85 -9.33
C ASP A 2 26.78 -9.40 -9.40
N ILE A 3 26.48 -8.92 -10.60
CA ILE A 3 26.09 -7.53 -10.90
C ILE A 3 24.66 -7.20 -10.42
N LYS A 4 23.91 -8.18 -9.91
CA LYS A 4 22.45 -8.04 -9.71
C LYS A 4 21.97 -7.72 -8.30
N ASN A 5 22.79 -7.78 -7.27
CA ASN A 5 22.33 -7.64 -5.89
C ASN A 5 23.21 -6.73 -5.02
N HIS A 6 23.17 -5.42 -5.30
CA HIS A 6 23.79 -4.47 -4.37
C HIS A 6 23.02 -4.46 -3.05
N LYS A 7 23.77 -4.62 -1.95
CA LYS A 7 23.20 -4.54 -0.59
C LYS A 7 23.36 -3.13 -0.03
N CYS A 8 22.35 -2.70 0.69
CA CYS A 8 22.39 -1.45 1.46
C CYS A 8 23.54 -1.52 2.48
N ILE A 9 24.41 -0.53 2.48
CA ILE A 9 25.58 -0.52 3.37
C ILE A 9 25.19 -0.39 4.84
N VAL A 10 23.98 0.14 5.14
CA VAL A 10 23.47 0.31 6.50
C VAL A 10 22.78 -0.96 7.02
N CYS A 11 21.76 -1.47 6.30
CA CYS A 11 20.87 -2.51 6.83
C CYS A 11 20.93 -3.84 6.04
N LYS A 12 21.84 -3.98 5.08
CA LYS A 12 22.06 -5.18 4.23
C LYS A 12 20.88 -5.58 3.34
N LYS A 13 19.73 -4.88 3.37
CA LYS A 13 18.62 -5.05 2.42
C LYS A 13 19.08 -4.70 1.00
N ARG A 14 18.27 -5.03 -0.01
CA ARG A 14 18.58 -4.69 -1.40
C ARG A 14 18.72 -3.17 -1.56
N ALA A 15 19.83 -2.72 -2.13
CA ALA A 15 20.06 -1.31 -2.45
C ALA A 15 19.42 -0.95 -3.79
N SER A 16 18.69 0.15 -3.84
CA SER A 16 18.04 0.69 -5.04
C SER A 16 18.24 2.20 -5.19
N TYR A 17 18.81 2.86 -4.18
CA TYR A 17 19.09 4.29 -4.14
C TYR A 17 20.58 4.57 -4.07
N GLY A 18 21.01 5.69 -4.65
CA GLY A 18 22.39 6.17 -4.61
C GLY A 18 22.53 7.53 -5.26
N ILE A 19 23.69 8.12 -5.11
CA ILE A 19 24.07 9.37 -5.79
C ILE A 19 24.01 9.11 -7.32
N PRO A 20 23.49 10.05 -8.13
CA PRO A 20 23.46 9.93 -9.58
C PRO A 20 24.81 9.51 -10.16
N CYS A 21 24.79 8.65 -11.18
CA CYS A 21 25.94 8.01 -11.84
C CYS A 21 26.66 6.91 -11.03
N ASN A 22 26.43 6.77 -9.73
CA ASN A 22 27.10 5.78 -8.89
C ASN A 22 26.28 4.46 -8.78
N LEU A 23 26.89 3.43 -8.20
CA LEU A 23 26.19 2.20 -7.86
C LEU A 23 25.17 2.44 -6.73
N PRO A 24 24.03 1.73 -6.75
CA PRO A 24 23.09 1.79 -5.62
C PRO A 24 23.79 1.36 -4.32
N SER A 25 23.68 2.18 -3.28
CA SER A 25 24.33 1.95 -1.97
C SER A 25 23.37 1.94 -0.80
N ARG A 26 22.11 2.36 -0.99
CA ARG A 26 21.06 2.42 0.04
C ARG A 26 19.77 1.78 -0.40
N CYS A 27 18.98 1.30 0.56
CA CYS A 27 17.59 0.92 0.35
C CYS A 27 16.65 2.13 0.57
N VAL A 28 15.37 1.95 0.29
CA VAL A 28 14.36 3.00 0.45
C VAL A 28 14.29 3.59 1.86
N SER A 29 14.50 2.76 2.91
CA SER A 29 14.47 3.21 4.32
C SER A 29 15.75 3.90 4.80
N CYS A 30 16.88 3.69 4.09
CA CYS A 30 18.19 4.21 4.47
C CYS A 30 18.74 5.24 3.47
N LYS A 31 17.92 5.72 2.56
CA LYS A 31 18.31 6.72 1.58
C LYS A 31 18.66 8.07 2.25
N GLU A 32 19.53 8.80 1.62
CA GLU A 32 20.04 10.07 2.09
C GLU A 32 19.78 11.18 1.08
N ASP A 33 19.97 12.41 1.50
CA ASP A 33 19.85 13.59 0.63
C ASP A 33 20.73 13.48 -0.62
N GLY A 34 20.21 13.95 -1.76
CA GLY A 34 20.90 13.87 -3.05
C GLY A 34 20.85 12.50 -3.73
N MET A 35 20.20 11.48 -3.14
CA MET A 35 20.06 10.17 -3.75
C MET A 35 18.87 10.10 -4.72
N ILE A 36 18.96 9.19 -5.68
CA ILE A 36 17.91 8.91 -6.67
C ILE A 36 17.72 7.39 -6.78
N SER A 37 16.51 6.96 -7.09
CA SER A 37 16.27 5.57 -7.45
C SER A 37 16.94 5.21 -8.78
N ASN A 38 17.47 4.00 -8.89
CA ASN A 38 18.17 3.54 -10.09
C ASN A 38 19.28 4.52 -10.60
N PRO A 39 20.26 4.89 -9.78
CA PRO A 39 21.17 6.00 -10.02
C PRO A 39 22.05 5.87 -11.28
N ARG A 40 22.11 4.70 -11.90
CA ARG A 40 22.83 4.43 -13.16
C ARG A 40 21.97 4.40 -14.41
N LYS A 41 20.67 4.60 -14.27
CA LYS A 41 19.77 4.58 -15.44
C LYS A 41 20.10 5.72 -16.38
N LYS A 42 20.19 5.41 -17.66
CA LYS A 42 20.47 6.40 -18.71
C LYS A 42 19.18 7.00 -19.25
N CYS A 43 19.31 8.19 -19.78
CA CYS A 43 18.23 8.87 -20.49
C CYS A 43 17.67 7.98 -21.61
N LEU A 44 16.36 7.98 -21.77
CA LEU A 44 15.65 7.17 -22.76
C LEU A 44 15.90 7.64 -24.22
N ILE A 45 16.31 8.90 -24.39
CA ILE A 45 16.57 9.45 -25.73
C ILE A 45 17.75 8.74 -26.36
N LYS A 46 17.58 8.34 -27.64
CA LYS A 46 18.58 7.63 -28.41
C LYS A 46 19.92 8.38 -28.40
N ASP A 47 21.02 7.66 -28.23
CA ASP A 47 22.39 8.16 -28.17
C ASP A 47 22.73 9.08 -26.97
N CYS A 48 21.78 9.35 -26.08
CA CYS A 48 22.04 10.10 -24.87
C CYS A 48 22.68 9.23 -23.77
N LYS A 49 23.93 9.56 -23.40
CA LYS A 49 24.69 8.85 -22.36
C LYS A 49 24.49 9.43 -20.95
N LYS A 50 23.72 10.54 -20.82
CA LYS A 50 23.51 11.20 -19.52
C LYS A 50 22.61 10.36 -18.61
N THR A 51 22.82 10.51 -17.31
CA THR A 51 21.99 9.83 -16.30
C THR A 51 20.58 10.40 -16.32
N ALA A 52 19.58 9.53 -16.24
CA ALA A 52 18.19 9.93 -16.11
C ALA A 52 17.92 10.38 -14.67
N MET A 53 17.36 11.59 -14.50
CA MET A 53 17.01 12.18 -13.21
C MET A 53 15.57 12.70 -13.17
N TYR A 54 14.94 12.82 -14.32
CA TYR A 54 13.58 13.32 -14.50
C TYR A 54 12.62 12.24 -14.97
N GLY A 55 11.37 12.33 -14.60
CA GLY A 55 10.28 11.43 -14.98
C GLY A 55 9.08 11.56 -14.06
N SER A 56 8.02 10.77 -14.28
CA SER A 56 6.81 10.80 -13.44
C SER A 56 6.95 9.98 -12.15
N LYS A 57 7.48 8.75 -12.23
CA LYS A 57 7.68 7.82 -11.10
C LYS A 57 9.08 7.20 -11.07
N ILE A 58 9.65 7.04 -12.24
CA ILE A 58 11.01 6.50 -12.42
C ILE A 58 11.80 7.44 -13.32
N PRO A 59 13.11 7.59 -13.09
CA PRO A 59 13.93 8.45 -13.93
C PRO A 59 14.04 7.87 -15.34
N ILE A 60 13.61 8.64 -16.34
CA ILE A 60 13.65 8.26 -17.75
C ILE A 60 14.34 9.30 -18.61
N HIS A 61 14.38 10.56 -18.20
CA HIS A 61 15.00 11.66 -18.93
C HIS A 61 16.13 12.32 -18.11
N CYS A 62 17.10 12.88 -18.81
CA CYS A 62 18.12 13.72 -18.20
C CYS A 62 17.67 15.19 -18.21
N GLU A 63 18.49 16.07 -17.61
CA GLU A 63 18.24 17.51 -17.52
C GLU A 63 17.98 18.20 -18.87
N ILE A 64 18.58 17.72 -19.97
CA ILE A 64 18.41 18.32 -21.30
C ILE A 64 17.16 17.82 -22.01
N HIS A 65 16.72 16.60 -21.73
CA HIS A 65 15.67 15.90 -22.46
C HIS A 65 14.38 15.69 -21.64
N HIS A 66 14.25 16.34 -20.48
CA HIS A 66 13.02 16.28 -19.71
C HIS A 66 11.93 17.11 -20.37
N ASN A 67 10.68 16.69 -20.18
CA ASN A 67 9.47 17.38 -20.63
C ASN A 67 8.88 18.19 -19.47
N ASP A 68 7.95 19.10 -19.78
CA ASP A 68 7.26 19.94 -18.78
C ASP A 68 6.51 19.13 -17.70
N ASN A 69 6.11 17.90 -18.04
CA ASN A 69 5.43 16.98 -17.12
C ASN A 69 6.38 16.09 -16.30
N ASP A 70 7.68 16.14 -16.55
CA ASP A 70 8.66 15.37 -15.82
C ASP A 70 9.05 16.07 -14.52
N ILE A 71 9.16 15.30 -13.46
CA ILE A 71 9.56 15.78 -12.13
C ILE A 71 11.03 15.43 -11.92
N TYR A 72 11.76 16.31 -11.28
CA TYR A 72 13.11 16.04 -10.83
C TYR A 72 13.10 15.06 -9.65
N LEU A 73 13.47 13.82 -9.91
CA LEU A 73 13.30 12.67 -9.01
C LEU A 73 14.47 12.46 -8.03
N VAL A 74 15.47 13.35 -8.00
CA VAL A 74 16.53 13.31 -6.99
C VAL A 74 15.94 13.76 -5.66
N GLU A 75 16.06 12.91 -4.66
CA GLU A 75 15.49 13.17 -3.35
C GLU A 75 16.31 14.22 -2.58
N ARG A 76 15.63 15.12 -1.90
CA ARG A 76 16.22 16.22 -1.14
C ARG A 76 15.45 16.45 0.15
N LYS A 77 16.06 17.14 1.10
CA LYS A 77 15.36 17.54 2.32
C LYS A 77 14.27 18.55 2.02
N CYS A 78 13.06 18.25 2.49
CA CYS A 78 11.94 19.20 2.43
C CYS A 78 12.23 20.41 3.31
N SER A 79 12.02 21.61 2.78
CA SER A 79 12.25 22.87 3.50
C SER A 79 11.33 23.08 4.72
N LYS A 80 10.24 22.33 4.82
CA LYS A 80 9.23 22.47 5.88
C LYS A 80 9.27 21.38 6.95
N CYS A 81 9.60 20.12 6.59
CA CYS A 81 9.57 19.01 7.54
C CYS A 81 10.84 18.16 7.58
N ASP A 82 11.92 18.60 6.93
CA ASP A 82 13.23 17.94 6.86
C ASP A 82 13.23 16.50 6.30
N LYS A 83 12.07 15.97 5.90
CA LYS A 83 11.97 14.64 5.30
C LYS A 83 12.68 14.63 3.95
N ILE A 84 13.46 13.57 3.72
CA ILE A 84 14.10 13.33 2.43
C ILE A 84 13.07 12.71 1.49
N ASP A 85 12.76 13.42 0.39
CA ASP A 85 11.74 13.01 -0.60
C ASP A 85 12.00 13.69 -1.96
N VAL A 86 11.26 13.25 -2.98
CA VAL A 86 11.14 14.00 -4.22
C VAL A 86 10.35 15.27 -3.95
N LEU A 87 10.95 16.42 -4.24
CA LEU A 87 10.35 17.70 -3.94
C LEU A 87 9.73 18.35 -5.17
N ILE A 88 8.60 19.04 -4.94
CA ILE A 88 7.96 19.94 -5.88
C ILE A 88 7.99 21.33 -5.26
N ASP A 89 8.66 22.25 -5.94
CA ASP A 89 8.85 23.62 -5.45
C ASP A 89 9.48 23.68 -4.04
N GLY A 90 10.40 22.74 -3.74
CA GLY A 90 11.10 22.66 -2.46
C GLY A 90 10.36 21.95 -1.33
N LEU A 91 9.14 21.47 -1.57
CA LEU A 91 8.30 20.79 -0.59
C LEU A 91 8.07 19.33 -0.97
N CYS A 92 8.00 18.45 0.03
CA CYS A 92 7.65 17.05 -0.18
C CYS A 92 6.15 16.90 -0.50
N VAL A 93 5.80 15.79 -1.15
CA VAL A 93 4.40 15.46 -1.51
C VAL A 93 3.57 14.91 -0.32
N ASN A 94 4.13 14.95 0.89
CA ASN A 94 3.42 14.54 2.09
C ASN A 94 2.39 15.61 2.52
N PHE A 95 1.40 15.16 3.25
CA PHE A 95 0.27 15.99 3.66
C PHE A 95 0.67 17.28 4.41
N CYS A 96 1.66 17.22 5.28
CA CYS A 96 2.13 18.37 6.05
C CYS A 96 2.73 19.51 5.21
N CYS A 97 3.09 19.23 3.96
CA CYS A 97 3.81 20.15 3.06
C CYS A 97 3.11 20.34 1.71
N MET A 98 1.86 19.89 1.56
CA MET A 98 1.16 19.84 0.28
C MET A 98 1.11 21.20 -0.44
N VAL A 99 1.64 21.21 -1.64
CA VAL A 99 1.37 22.21 -2.68
C VAL A 99 0.31 21.69 -3.65
N GLU A 100 -0.36 22.58 -4.36
CA GLU A 100 -1.46 22.21 -5.28
C GLU A 100 -1.04 21.18 -6.33
N LYS A 101 0.17 21.31 -6.89
CA LYS A 101 0.77 20.35 -7.83
C LYS A 101 0.96 18.94 -7.22
N ALA A 102 1.22 18.83 -5.91
CA ALA A 102 1.35 17.55 -5.24
C ALA A 102 0.00 16.80 -5.12
N LYS A 103 -1.11 17.53 -5.08
CA LYS A 103 -2.45 16.94 -5.12
C LYS A 103 -2.69 16.19 -6.43
N ASP A 104 -2.23 16.73 -7.57
CA ASP A 104 -2.37 16.08 -8.86
C ASP A 104 -1.48 14.83 -9.00
N ILE A 105 -0.27 14.87 -8.46
CA ILE A 105 0.61 13.67 -8.44
C ILE A 105 0.02 12.57 -7.54
N LYS A 106 -0.51 12.92 -6.36
CA LYS A 106 -1.23 11.95 -5.51
C LYS A 106 -2.48 11.40 -6.19
N LYS A 107 -3.18 12.18 -7.02
CA LYS A 107 -4.29 11.67 -7.83
C LYS A 107 -3.83 10.56 -8.79
N HIS A 108 -2.65 10.64 -9.35
CA HIS A 108 -2.09 9.59 -10.21
C HIS A 108 -1.58 8.36 -9.43
N GLN A 109 -1.20 8.52 -8.16
CA GLN A 109 -0.74 7.41 -7.33
C GLN A 109 -1.88 6.49 -6.84
N LYS A 110 -3.11 7.01 -6.74
CA LYS A 110 -4.30 6.28 -6.29
C LYS A 110 -5.24 5.88 -7.46
N ILE A 111 -4.71 5.61 -8.66
CA ILE A 111 -5.55 5.29 -9.84
C ILE A 111 -6.42 4.06 -9.60
N LYS A 112 -5.86 3.01 -9.00
CA LYS A 112 -6.59 1.76 -8.76
C LYS A 112 -7.65 1.91 -7.66
N GLU A 113 -7.32 2.60 -6.57
CA GLU A 113 -8.26 2.94 -5.51
C GLU A 113 -9.44 3.76 -6.06
N LYS A 114 -9.17 4.79 -6.88
CA LYS A 114 -10.22 5.59 -7.54
C LYS A 114 -11.08 4.79 -8.51
N ARG A 115 -10.46 3.87 -9.25
CA ARG A 115 -11.22 2.96 -10.12
C ARG A 115 -12.19 2.13 -9.30
N VAL A 116 -11.74 1.53 -8.21
CA VAL A 116 -12.57 0.74 -7.30
C VAL A 116 -13.68 1.61 -6.70
N LEU A 117 -13.35 2.80 -6.20
CA LEU A 117 -14.33 3.77 -5.70
C LEU A 117 -15.41 4.12 -6.73
N ASN A 118 -15.00 4.38 -7.98
CA ASN A 118 -15.95 4.73 -9.05
C ASN A 118 -16.88 3.57 -9.36
N ILE A 119 -16.39 2.34 -9.42
CA ILE A 119 -17.19 1.16 -9.68
C ILE A 119 -18.15 0.88 -8.52
N ILE A 120 -17.68 0.93 -7.28
CA ILE A 120 -18.52 0.78 -6.09
C ILE A 120 -19.64 1.84 -6.12
N SER A 121 -19.30 3.10 -6.42
CA SER A 121 -20.28 4.19 -6.46
C SER A 121 -21.30 4.07 -7.59
N ALA A 122 -20.93 3.43 -8.72
CA ALA A 122 -21.80 3.22 -9.87
C ALA A 122 -22.69 1.98 -9.73
N GLU A 123 -22.15 0.86 -9.23
CA GLU A 123 -22.80 -0.45 -9.23
C GLU A 123 -23.46 -0.83 -7.90
N TYR A 124 -23.13 -0.07 -6.84
CA TYR A 124 -23.67 -0.30 -5.51
C TYR A 124 -24.22 0.98 -4.90
N ARG A 125 -23.42 1.73 -4.14
CA ARG A 125 -23.75 3.06 -3.60
C ARG A 125 -22.51 3.88 -3.30
N LYS A 126 -22.68 5.18 -3.10
CA LYS A 126 -21.58 6.02 -2.61
C LYS A 126 -21.21 5.63 -1.17
N PRO A 127 -19.92 5.61 -0.83
CA PRO A 127 -19.50 5.37 0.55
C PRO A 127 -19.90 6.53 1.46
N ASP A 128 -20.06 6.23 2.73
CA ASP A 128 -20.36 7.22 3.77
C ASP A 128 -19.12 8.06 4.09
N GLU A 129 -17.92 7.44 4.06
CA GLU A 129 -16.64 8.13 4.21
C GLU A 129 -15.64 7.67 3.14
N TYR A 130 -14.80 8.60 2.68
CA TYR A 130 -13.73 8.31 1.75
C TYR A 130 -12.46 9.10 2.10
N ASN A 131 -11.32 8.42 2.23
CA ASN A 131 -10.03 9.01 2.60
C ASN A 131 -10.11 9.88 3.85
N LYS A 132 -10.92 9.50 4.82
CA LYS A 132 -11.04 10.23 6.08
C LYS A 132 -9.88 9.87 6.99
N ARG A 133 -9.21 10.89 7.48
CA ARG A 133 -8.16 10.75 8.49
C ARG A 133 -8.74 10.70 9.87
N ILE A 134 -8.12 9.87 10.67
CA ILE A 134 -8.39 9.78 12.09
C ILE A 134 -7.36 10.67 12.80
N ASP A 135 -7.84 11.77 13.41
CA ASP A 135 -7.00 12.65 14.23
C ASP A 135 -6.87 12.03 15.63
N ARG A 136 -5.69 11.52 15.95
CA ARG A 136 -5.40 11.10 17.32
C ARG A 136 -5.17 12.33 18.20
N SER A 137 -6.11 12.65 19.05
CA SER A 137 -6.04 13.72 20.06
C SER A 137 -4.97 13.51 21.14
N CYS A 138 -4.30 12.36 21.20
CA CYS A 138 -3.30 11.98 22.18
C CYS A 138 -1.91 11.73 21.60
N GLY A 139 -1.33 12.71 20.87
CA GLY A 139 0.13 12.77 20.65
C GLY A 139 0.79 11.75 19.73
N GLY A 140 0.05 10.90 19.02
CA GLY A 140 0.60 9.98 18.02
C GLY A 140 0.89 10.68 16.70
N LYS A 141 2.12 10.50 16.17
CA LYS A 141 2.60 11.16 14.94
C LYS A 141 2.06 10.59 13.62
N GLU A 142 1.31 9.50 13.63
CA GLU A 142 0.80 8.85 12.42
C GLU A 142 -0.73 8.91 12.39
N SER A 143 -1.29 9.70 11.49
CA SER A 143 -2.72 9.68 11.19
C SER A 143 -3.03 8.43 10.38
N GLU A 144 -3.98 7.63 10.84
CA GLU A 144 -4.52 6.51 10.08
C GLU A 144 -5.54 7.04 9.07
N GLU A 145 -5.58 6.47 7.89
CA GLU A 145 -6.50 6.87 6.81
C GLU A 145 -7.45 5.71 6.54
N LYS A 146 -8.77 5.95 6.62
CA LYS A 146 -9.81 5.02 6.20
C LYS A 146 -10.06 5.25 4.72
N GLU A 147 -9.90 4.22 3.87
CA GLU A 147 -10.04 4.43 2.42
C GLU A 147 -11.50 4.58 2.00
N ILE A 148 -12.31 3.55 2.10
CA ILE A 148 -13.71 3.55 1.68
C ILE A 148 -14.54 2.92 2.81
N VAL A 149 -15.47 3.67 3.40
CA VAL A 149 -16.26 3.20 4.53
C VAL A 149 -17.75 3.20 4.20
N PHE A 150 -18.40 2.11 4.55
CA PHE A 150 -19.84 1.96 4.59
C PHE A 150 -20.29 1.77 6.03
N ASP A 151 -21.15 2.66 6.49
CA ASP A 151 -21.73 2.62 7.82
C ASP A 151 -23.15 2.05 7.73
N PHE A 152 -23.39 0.98 8.47
CA PHE A 152 -24.68 0.31 8.60
C PHE A 152 -25.12 0.42 10.06
N ASP A 153 -26.40 0.27 10.33
CA ASP A 153 -26.95 0.46 11.68
C ASP A 153 -26.29 -0.42 12.76
N THR A 154 -25.81 -1.61 12.37
CA THR A 154 -25.26 -2.61 13.30
C THR A 154 -23.74 -2.79 13.20
N HIS A 155 -23.10 -2.32 12.10
CA HIS A 155 -21.69 -2.56 11.84
C HIS A 155 -21.14 -1.64 10.74
N GLN A 156 -19.81 -1.62 10.57
CA GLN A 156 -19.14 -0.93 9.49
C GLN A 156 -18.41 -1.90 8.57
N VAL A 157 -18.39 -1.59 7.27
CA VAL A 157 -17.55 -2.28 6.28
C VAL A 157 -16.55 -1.29 5.69
N HIS A 158 -15.27 -1.59 5.86
CA HIS A 158 -14.16 -0.81 5.33
C HIS A 158 -13.53 -1.53 4.14
N VAL A 159 -13.48 -0.90 2.97
CA VAL A 159 -12.80 -1.44 1.80
C VAL A 159 -11.43 -0.79 1.66
N GLU A 160 -10.38 -1.61 1.69
CA GLU A 160 -8.99 -1.21 1.50
C GLU A 160 -8.48 -1.76 0.17
N VAL A 161 -7.88 -0.90 -0.67
CA VAL A 161 -7.37 -1.29 -2.00
C VAL A 161 -5.88 -1.53 -1.93
N ASP A 162 -5.49 -2.77 -1.67
CA ASP A 162 -4.11 -3.17 -1.36
C ASP A 162 -3.30 -3.48 -2.61
N GLU A 163 -2.73 -2.46 -3.22
CA GLU A 163 -1.83 -2.65 -4.36
C GLU A 163 -0.69 -3.61 -4.01
N LYS A 164 -0.52 -4.66 -4.85
CA LYS A 164 0.48 -5.73 -4.64
C LYS A 164 0.34 -6.45 -3.29
N GLN A 165 -0.88 -6.53 -2.76
CA GLN A 165 -1.21 -7.17 -1.47
C GLN A 165 -0.42 -6.56 -0.30
N HIS A 166 -0.04 -5.29 -0.36
CA HIS A 166 0.79 -4.60 0.64
C HIS A 166 2.04 -5.40 1.11
N LYS A 167 2.61 -6.24 0.22
CA LYS A 167 3.75 -7.14 0.56
C LYS A 167 4.98 -6.43 1.12
N SER A 168 5.13 -5.14 0.84
CA SER A 168 6.22 -4.31 1.36
C SER A 168 5.90 -3.64 2.70
N TYR A 169 4.66 -3.76 3.19
CA TYR A 169 4.22 -3.14 4.43
C TYR A 169 4.53 -4.05 5.62
N CYS A 170 4.69 -3.45 6.79
CA CYS A 170 4.84 -4.18 8.03
C CYS A 170 3.50 -4.83 8.41
N LYS A 171 3.43 -6.16 8.45
CA LYS A 171 2.20 -6.88 8.79
C LYS A 171 1.67 -6.52 10.18
N LEU A 172 2.57 -6.35 11.16
CA LEU A 172 2.19 -5.88 12.49
C LEU A 172 1.61 -4.46 12.44
N GLY A 173 2.19 -3.57 11.60
CA GLY A 173 1.65 -2.22 11.40
C GLY A 173 0.24 -2.24 10.82
N GLU A 174 -0.03 -3.12 9.84
CA GLU A 174 -1.37 -3.30 9.26
C GLU A 174 -2.38 -3.86 10.27
N PHE A 175 -1.97 -4.87 11.06
CA PHE A 175 -2.79 -5.41 12.15
C PHE A 175 -3.14 -4.32 13.18
N ASN A 176 -2.14 -3.60 13.67
CA ASN A 176 -2.34 -2.51 14.63
C ASN A 176 -3.23 -1.41 14.07
N ARG A 177 -3.11 -1.10 12.77
CA ARG A 177 -3.97 -0.10 12.11
C ARG A 177 -5.44 -0.51 12.14
N MET A 178 -5.77 -1.76 11.77
CA MET A 178 -7.14 -2.26 11.81
C MET A 178 -7.70 -2.24 13.24
N ASN A 179 -6.90 -2.66 14.22
CA ASN A 179 -7.28 -2.66 15.62
C ASN A 179 -7.54 -1.23 16.16
N ASN A 180 -6.67 -0.29 15.81
CA ASN A 180 -6.83 1.12 16.21
C ASN A 180 -8.10 1.73 15.62
N ILE A 181 -8.44 1.45 14.35
CA ILE A 181 -9.67 1.90 13.70
C ILE A 181 -10.91 1.35 14.45
N TYR A 182 -10.87 0.06 14.83
CA TYR A 182 -11.94 -0.57 15.63
C TYR A 182 -12.11 0.10 16.99
N MET A 183 -11.01 0.32 17.72
CA MET A 183 -11.05 0.99 19.03
C MET A 183 -11.61 2.41 18.95
N GLU A 184 -11.26 3.16 17.88
CA GLU A 184 -11.78 4.51 17.66
C GLU A 184 -13.26 4.54 17.29
N ALA A 185 -13.77 3.51 16.62
CA ALA A 185 -15.18 3.34 16.33
C ALA A 185 -16.02 3.01 17.60
N GLY A 186 -15.39 2.93 18.77
CA GLY A 186 -16.09 2.67 20.02
C GLY A 186 -16.55 1.22 20.18
N GLY A 187 -15.93 0.28 19.49
CA GLY A 187 -16.25 -1.14 19.55
C GLY A 187 -17.46 -1.55 18.69
N ILE A 188 -17.92 -0.70 17.79
CA ILE A 188 -18.87 -1.09 16.74
C ILE A 188 -18.21 -2.19 15.89
N PRO A 189 -18.90 -3.31 15.57
CA PRO A 189 -18.33 -4.35 14.73
C PRO A 189 -17.84 -3.82 13.39
N ILE A 190 -16.58 -4.16 13.01
CA ILE A 190 -15.97 -3.72 11.76
C ILE A 190 -15.46 -4.93 10.96
N LEU A 191 -15.81 -4.92 9.68
CA LEU A 191 -15.23 -5.81 8.69
C LEU A 191 -14.34 -5.03 7.72
N PHE A 192 -13.08 -5.42 7.60
CA PHE A 192 -12.20 -4.97 6.54
C PHE A 192 -12.28 -5.89 5.33
N ILE A 193 -12.71 -5.39 4.17
CA ILE A 193 -12.52 -6.07 2.89
C ILE A 193 -11.23 -5.57 2.28
N ARG A 194 -10.20 -6.40 2.28
CA ARG A 194 -8.90 -6.09 1.68
C ARG A 194 -8.85 -6.61 0.26
N TYR A 195 -8.95 -5.70 -0.70
CA TYR A 195 -9.05 -6.01 -2.11
C TYR A 195 -7.72 -5.77 -2.83
N ASN A 196 -7.14 -6.83 -3.40
CA ASN A 196 -5.95 -6.72 -4.23
C ASN A 196 -6.33 -6.52 -5.71
N PRO A 197 -6.04 -5.34 -6.31
CA PRO A 197 -6.31 -5.09 -7.73
C PRO A 197 -5.26 -5.70 -8.66
N ASP A 198 -4.17 -6.26 -8.12
CA ASP A 198 -3.03 -6.76 -8.88
C ASP A 198 -3.03 -8.29 -9.07
N ASN A 199 -1.99 -8.79 -9.72
CA ASN A 199 -1.81 -10.23 -9.90
C ASN A 199 -1.68 -10.96 -8.56
N TYR A 200 -2.29 -12.14 -8.48
CA TYR A 200 -2.16 -13.04 -7.34
C TYR A 200 -1.90 -14.47 -7.81
N TYR A 201 -1.54 -15.34 -6.88
CA TYR A 201 -1.14 -16.70 -7.16
C TYR A 201 -1.81 -17.66 -6.19
N GLU A 202 -2.22 -18.82 -6.68
CA GLU A 202 -2.70 -19.94 -5.90
C GLU A 202 -1.83 -21.16 -6.20
N ASN A 203 -1.30 -21.80 -5.17
CA ASN A 203 -0.38 -22.94 -5.32
C ASN A 203 0.76 -22.66 -6.31
N GLY A 204 1.31 -21.45 -6.29
CA GLY A 204 2.40 -21.01 -7.15
C GLY A 204 2.01 -20.71 -8.61
N LYS A 205 0.75 -20.89 -9.00
CA LYS A 205 0.25 -20.55 -10.34
C LYS A 205 -0.41 -19.18 -10.34
N LYS A 206 -0.06 -18.35 -11.33
CA LYS A 206 -0.73 -17.07 -11.54
C LYS A 206 -2.19 -17.31 -11.93
N ILE A 207 -3.10 -16.66 -11.21
CA ILE A 207 -4.53 -16.69 -11.50
C ILE A 207 -4.87 -15.46 -12.34
N ASP A 208 -5.51 -15.70 -13.49
CA ASP A 208 -5.89 -14.66 -14.44
C ASP A 208 -7.42 -14.50 -14.47
N ILE A 209 -7.93 -13.65 -13.58
CA ILE A 209 -9.34 -13.27 -13.55
C ILE A 209 -9.47 -11.84 -14.09
N PRO A 210 -10.33 -11.60 -15.09
CA PRO A 210 -10.59 -10.26 -15.60
C PRO A 210 -10.98 -9.29 -14.49
N GLN A 211 -10.46 -8.07 -14.55
CA GLN A 211 -10.68 -7.05 -13.52
C GLN A 211 -12.17 -6.80 -13.25
N ALA A 212 -13.01 -6.77 -14.31
CA ALA A 212 -14.46 -6.59 -14.16
C ALA A 212 -15.12 -7.70 -13.31
N LYS A 213 -14.67 -8.96 -13.44
CA LYS A 213 -15.19 -10.07 -12.61
C LYS A 213 -14.74 -9.95 -11.15
N ARG A 214 -13.54 -9.44 -10.91
CA ARG A 214 -13.06 -9.18 -9.55
C ARG A 214 -13.87 -8.09 -8.86
N GLU A 215 -14.16 -7.03 -9.60
CA GLU A 215 -14.98 -5.91 -9.15
C GLU A 215 -16.43 -6.34 -8.90
N GLU A 216 -16.98 -7.21 -9.77
CA GLU A 216 -18.30 -7.83 -9.57
C GLU A 216 -18.38 -8.64 -8.26
N LEU A 217 -17.33 -9.41 -7.93
CA LEU A 217 -17.28 -10.16 -6.67
C LEU A 217 -17.19 -9.23 -5.46
N LEU A 218 -16.40 -8.16 -5.53
CA LEU A 218 -16.34 -7.14 -4.47
C LEU A 218 -17.72 -6.54 -4.20
N ILE A 219 -18.48 -6.18 -5.26
CA ILE A 219 -19.85 -5.66 -5.14
C ILE A 219 -20.79 -6.70 -4.52
N LYS A 220 -20.66 -7.99 -4.89
CA LYS A 220 -21.46 -9.06 -4.27
C LYS A 220 -21.21 -9.17 -2.77
N TRP A 221 -19.96 -9.08 -2.34
CA TRP A 221 -19.61 -9.12 -0.92
C TRP A 221 -20.09 -7.88 -0.17
N LEU A 222 -20.02 -6.69 -0.75
CA LEU A 222 -20.60 -5.48 -0.16
C LEU A 222 -22.11 -5.63 0.07
N LYS A 223 -22.85 -6.09 -0.96
CA LYS A 223 -24.30 -6.35 -0.85
C LYS A 223 -24.62 -7.45 0.16
N TYR A 224 -23.77 -8.46 0.27
CA TYR A 224 -23.95 -9.52 1.27
C TYR A 224 -23.81 -8.96 2.68
N TYR A 225 -22.73 -8.21 2.96
CA TYR A 225 -22.49 -7.66 4.28
C TYR A 225 -23.46 -6.55 4.67
N GLU A 226 -24.00 -5.78 3.74
CA GLU A 226 -25.10 -4.84 3.99
C GLU A 226 -26.38 -5.53 4.53
N ASN A 227 -26.66 -6.75 4.07
CA ASN A 227 -27.91 -7.45 4.36
C ASN A 227 -27.80 -8.46 5.52
N ILE A 228 -26.69 -8.51 6.24
CA ILE A 228 -26.59 -9.35 7.42
C ILE A 228 -26.93 -8.54 8.68
N ASP A 229 -27.70 -9.14 9.57
CA ASP A 229 -28.11 -8.48 10.81
C ASP A 229 -26.94 -8.24 11.77
N ASN A 230 -25.96 -9.17 11.79
CA ASN A 230 -24.78 -9.11 12.64
C ASN A 230 -23.56 -9.69 11.93
N LEU A 231 -22.42 -9.04 12.04
CA LEU A 231 -21.14 -9.64 11.66
C LEU A 231 -20.82 -10.86 12.54
N PRO A 232 -20.16 -11.91 12.01
CA PRO A 232 -19.80 -13.08 12.81
C PRO A 232 -18.78 -12.77 13.91
N TYR A 233 -18.03 -11.67 13.77
CA TYR A 233 -16.96 -11.23 14.65
C TYR A 233 -17.01 -9.71 14.88
N ASN A 234 -16.54 -9.25 16.04
CA ASN A 234 -16.44 -7.83 16.34
C ASN A 234 -15.44 -7.09 15.46
N LEU A 235 -14.34 -7.76 15.15
CA LEU A 235 -13.35 -7.27 14.19
C LEU A 235 -12.97 -8.43 13.27
N ALA A 236 -13.09 -8.20 11.97
CA ALA A 236 -12.80 -9.21 10.97
C ALA A 236 -12.12 -8.64 9.72
N VAL A 237 -11.44 -9.51 8.97
CA VAL A 237 -10.86 -9.19 7.68
C VAL A 237 -11.26 -10.23 6.63
N HIS A 238 -11.63 -9.75 5.45
CA HIS A 238 -11.95 -10.55 4.29
C HIS A 238 -10.98 -10.22 3.15
N TYR A 239 -10.13 -11.16 2.79
CA TYR A 239 -9.14 -10.98 1.73
C TYR A 239 -9.70 -11.40 0.38
N LEU A 240 -9.68 -10.49 -0.60
CA LEU A 240 -10.07 -10.77 -1.98
C LEU A 240 -8.87 -10.70 -2.91
N TYR A 241 -8.59 -11.80 -3.63
CA TYR A 241 -7.50 -11.93 -4.60
C TYR A 241 -6.11 -11.84 -3.99
N TYR A 242 -5.97 -12.36 -2.78
CA TYR A 242 -4.69 -12.54 -2.13
C TYR A 242 -4.13 -13.94 -2.38
N ASN A 243 -2.80 -14.04 -2.33
CA ASN A 243 -2.15 -15.34 -2.44
C ASN A 243 -2.57 -16.24 -1.28
N ASP A 244 -3.00 -17.45 -1.62
CA ASP A 244 -3.26 -18.52 -0.66
C ASP A 244 -4.26 -18.15 0.46
N CYS A 245 -5.13 -17.16 0.23
CA CYS A 245 -6.24 -16.81 1.10
C CYS A 245 -7.57 -17.31 0.53
N ASN A 246 -8.48 -17.73 1.41
CA ASN A 246 -9.81 -18.17 1.01
C ASN A 246 -10.75 -16.97 0.84
N GLU A 247 -11.09 -16.64 -0.42
CA GLU A 247 -12.01 -15.53 -0.77
C GLU A 247 -13.49 -15.80 -0.39
N LYS A 248 -13.82 -16.92 0.22
CA LYS A 248 -15.21 -17.28 0.57
C LYS A 248 -15.53 -17.04 2.05
N LYS A 249 -14.56 -16.62 2.84
CA LYS A 249 -14.74 -16.37 4.28
C LYS A 249 -14.00 -15.14 4.76
N CYS A 250 -14.46 -14.57 5.87
CA CYS A 250 -13.70 -13.61 6.65
C CYS A 250 -12.96 -14.32 7.79
N TYR A 251 -11.92 -13.68 8.28
CA TYR A 251 -11.08 -14.15 9.38
C TYR A 251 -11.26 -13.24 10.59
N GLU A 252 -11.39 -13.83 11.75
CA GLU A 252 -11.44 -13.09 13.00
C GLU A 252 -10.11 -12.42 13.33
N ILE A 253 -10.18 -11.20 13.85
CA ILE A 253 -9.08 -10.50 14.50
C ILE A 253 -9.50 -10.29 15.95
N ASP A 254 -8.78 -10.87 16.92
CA ASP A 254 -9.01 -10.55 18.32
C ASP A 254 -8.41 -9.18 18.62
N PRO A 255 -9.24 -8.16 18.96
CA PRO A 255 -8.74 -6.83 19.24
C PRO A 255 -8.03 -6.70 20.60
N TYR A 256 -8.17 -7.70 21.47
CA TYR A 256 -7.66 -7.68 22.85
C TYR A 256 -6.46 -8.64 23.05
N GLU A 257 -6.33 -9.66 22.20
CA GLU A 257 -5.24 -10.63 22.27
C GLU A 257 -4.49 -10.70 20.94
N MET A 258 -3.25 -10.21 20.93
CA MET A 258 -2.42 -10.26 19.74
C MET A 258 -1.88 -11.67 19.50
N PHE A 259 -2.36 -12.33 18.46
CA PHE A 259 -1.75 -13.56 17.96
C PHE A 259 -0.51 -13.21 17.13
N GLU A 260 0.63 -13.81 17.47
CA GLU A 260 1.85 -13.71 16.69
C GLU A 260 2.54 -15.07 16.61
N LYS A 261 2.61 -15.65 15.42
CA LYS A 261 3.30 -16.91 15.16
C LYS A 261 4.08 -16.87 13.86
N SER A 262 5.28 -17.43 13.89
CA SER A 262 6.12 -17.58 12.70
C SER A 262 6.16 -19.04 12.27
N CYS A 263 6.13 -19.26 10.95
CA CYS A 263 6.28 -20.59 10.38
C CYS A 263 7.75 -21.00 10.38
N ASP A 264 8.08 -22.13 10.99
CA ASP A 264 9.46 -22.66 11.09
C ASP A 264 10.06 -23.03 9.72
N LYS A 265 9.22 -23.29 8.69
CA LYS A 265 9.66 -23.68 7.36
C LYS A 265 10.03 -22.51 6.46
N CYS A 266 9.28 -21.40 6.52
CA CYS A 266 9.46 -20.26 5.61
C CYS A 266 9.73 -18.92 6.31
N ASN A 267 9.73 -18.90 7.65
CA ASN A 267 9.92 -17.71 8.50
C ASN A 267 8.89 -16.58 8.27
N ASN A 268 7.74 -16.88 7.66
CA ASN A 268 6.65 -15.92 7.56
C ASN A 268 5.94 -15.78 8.91
N THR A 269 5.73 -14.55 9.36
CA THR A 269 4.98 -14.25 10.59
C THR A 269 3.51 -13.93 10.25
N PHE A 270 2.61 -14.42 11.08
CA PHE A 270 1.16 -14.27 10.99
C PHE A 270 0.60 -13.65 12.27
N TYR A 271 -0.39 -12.78 12.11
CA TYR A 271 -1.10 -12.10 13.20
C TYR A 271 -2.58 -12.49 13.26
N ILE A 272 -3.00 -13.43 12.44
CA ILE A 272 -4.35 -14.02 12.41
C ILE A 272 -4.19 -15.54 12.52
N LYS A 273 -4.79 -16.12 13.57
CA LYS A 273 -4.61 -17.54 13.94
C LYS A 273 -5.02 -18.47 12.80
N GLU A 274 -6.21 -18.28 12.25
CA GLU A 274 -6.71 -19.14 11.16
C GLU A 274 -5.85 -19.10 9.90
N LEU A 275 -5.30 -17.92 9.54
CA LEU A 275 -4.37 -17.80 8.41
C LEU A 275 -3.07 -18.56 8.66
N PHE A 276 -2.60 -18.60 9.90
CA PHE A 276 -1.43 -19.40 10.27
C PHE A 276 -1.73 -20.90 10.15
N GLU A 277 -2.87 -21.36 10.64
CA GLU A 277 -3.30 -22.75 10.57
C GLU A 277 -3.47 -23.21 9.11
N GLU A 278 -4.12 -22.41 8.27
CA GLU A 278 -4.24 -22.68 6.82
C GLU A 278 -2.86 -22.70 6.13
N HIS A 279 -1.97 -21.77 6.49
CA HIS A 279 -0.61 -21.74 5.96
C HIS A 279 0.18 -23.02 6.28
N LEU A 280 0.07 -23.56 7.49
CA LEU A 280 0.77 -24.80 7.90
C LEU A 280 0.36 -26.02 7.04
N ILE A 281 -0.85 -26.03 6.51
CA ILE A 281 -1.34 -27.10 5.63
C ILE A 281 -0.66 -27.01 4.26
N ILE A 282 -0.43 -25.80 3.76
CA ILE A 282 0.10 -25.52 2.41
C ILE A 282 1.63 -25.48 2.40
N CYS A 283 2.25 -24.98 3.45
CA CYS A 283 3.69 -24.83 3.58
C CYS A 283 4.38 -26.18 3.84
N ARG A 284 4.78 -26.86 2.77
CA ARG A 284 5.48 -28.15 2.79
C ARG A 284 7.00 -28.01 2.69
#